data_7c8626de0bcdd278be9f9057b0d91c51
#
_entry.id   7c8626de0bcdd278be9f9057b0d91c51
#
_cell.length_a   1.000
_cell.length_b   1.000
_cell.length_c   1.000
_cell.angle_alpha   90.00
_cell.angle_beta   90.00
_cell.angle_gamma   90.00
#
_symmetry.space_group_name_H-M   'P 1'
#
loop_
_entity.id
_entity.type
_entity.pdbx_description
1 polymer ?
#
loop_
_entity_poly.entity_id
_entity_poly.type
_entity_poly.pdbx_seq_one_letter_code
_entity_poly.pdbx_strand_id
1 'polypeptide(L)'
;MTLRDLRVQTFKERKEGRLTKLPATFYRRLKILEIQIREIIEESKENAQRLEKANADVRKFSDMKLELHKNRERKLTDLAREKVNGQNPNMENVHQNENEYLISLCAVIEKHRANTLLNELPIDSDIPVLEEKMIEPEEKATTKIEPQNKEYIEIKVLEDLPTFTGMDAKNYSLKSNDIVSIPIYLSLIHI
;
A
#
# COMPACT_ATOMS: atom_id res chain seq x y z
N MET A 1 -7.07 -25.63 -13.96
CA MET A 1 -7.97 -24.45 -13.95
C MET A 1 -7.90 -23.82 -15.32
N THR A 2 -9.01 -23.38 -15.87
CA THR A 2 -9.10 -22.71 -17.17
C THR A 2 -9.49 -21.24 -16.98
N LEU A 3 -9.35 -20.41 -18.03
CA LEU A 3 -9.88 -19.04 -18.03
C LEU A 3 -11.38 -18.97 -17.73
N ARG A 4 -12.12 -19.99 -18.20
CA ARG A 4 -13.56 -20.13 -17.92
C ARG A 4 -13.83 -20.33 -16.42
N ASP A 5 -13.04 -21.19 -15.77
CA ASP A 5 -13.19 -21.46 -14.33
C ASP A 5 -12.89 -20.19 -13.50
N LEU A 6 -11.85 -19.45 -13.90
CA LEU A 6 -11.51 -18.18 -13.26
C LEU A 6 -12.65 -17.17 -13.43
N ARG A 7 -13.22 -17.05 -14.61
CA ARG A 7 -14.36 -16.17 -14.89
C ARG A 7 -15.57 -16.50 -14.03
N VAL A 8 -15.90 -17.78 -13.92
CA VAL A 8 -17.02 -18.23 -13.07
C VAL A 8 -16.78 -17.86 -11.61
N GLN A 9 -15.56 -18.09 -11.12
CA GLN A 9 -15.22 -17.78 -9.73
C GLN A 9 -15.23 -16.26 -9.46
N THR A 10 -14.68 -15.45 -10.38
CA THR A 10 -14.70 -13.99 -10.28
C THR A 10 -16.14 -13.44 -10.27
N PHE A 11 -16.98 -13.96 -11.17
CA PHE A 11 -18.38 -13.58 -11.22
C PHE A 11 -19.13 -13.93 -9.92
N LYS A 12 -18.90 -15.15 -9.41
CA LYS A 12 -19.50 -15.61 -8.15
C LYS A 12 -19.07 -14.71 -7.00
N GLU A 13 -17.76 -14.43 -6.86
CA GLU A 13 -17.21 -13.55 -5.83
C GLU A 13 -17.79 -12.13 -5.90
N ARG A 14 -17.98 -11.59 -7.12
CA ARG A 14 -18.58 -10.27 -7.32
C ARG A 14 -20.05 -10.21 -6.91
N LYS A 15 -20.81 -11.28 -7.24
CA LYS A 15 -22.25 -11.34 -7.01
C LYS A 15 -22.60 -11.56 -5.53
N GLU A 16 -21.82 -12.35 -4.83
CA GLU A 16 -22.07 -12.65 -3.42
C GLU A 16 -21.59 -11.53 -2.51
N GLY A 17 -22.39 -11.14 -1.51
CA GLY A 17 -22.03 -10.11 -0.54
C GLY A 17 -20.93 -10.54 0.45
N ARG A 18 -20.74 -11.85 0.64
CA ARG A 18 -19.75 -12.47 1.52
C ARG A 18 -18.65 -13.16 0.72
N LEU A 19 -17.57 -13.56 1.41
CA LEU A 19 -16.52 -14.37 0.80
C LEU A 19 -17.09 -15.69 0.27
N THR A 20 -16.70 -16.03 -0.97
CA THR A 20 -17.05 -17.33 -1.55
C THR A 20 -15.97 -18.35 -1.22
N LYS A 21 -16.37 -19.61 -1.09
CA LYS A 21 -15.43 -20.71 -0.86
C LYS A 21 -14.52 -20.89 -2.07
N LEU A 22 -13.22 -20.78 -1.86
CA LEU A 22 -12.19 -21.15 -2.83
C LEU A 22 -11.66 -22.55 -2.55
N PRO A 23 -11.36 -23.37 -3.58
CA PRO A 23 -10.64 -24.63 -3.38
C PRO A 23 -9.27 -24.39 -2.74
N ALA A 24 -8.81 -25.27 -1.86
CA ALA A 24 -7.51 -25.13 -1.19
C ALA A 24 -6.32 -24.96 -2.15
N THR A 25 -6.42 -25.52 -3.36
CA THR A 25 -5.38 -25.41 -4.40
C THR A 25 -5.59 -24.24 -5.37
N PHE A 26 -6.52 -23.33 -5.08
CA PHE A 26 -6.93 -22.28 -6.01
C PHE A 26 -5.77 -21.40 -6.46
N TYR A 27 -5.04 -20.79 -5.54
CA TYR A 27 -3.93 -19.90 -5.85
C TYR A 27 -2.78 -20.60 -6.56
N ARG A 28 -2.51 -21.88 -6.21
CA ARG A 28 -1.54 -22.70 -6.93
C ARG A 28 -1.98 -22.93 -8.39
N ARG A 29 -3.24 -23.28 -8.61
CA ARG A 29 -3.80 -23.47 -9.96
C ARG A 29 -3.82 -22.17 -10.77
N LEU A 30 -4.07 -21.05 -10.11
CA LEU A 30 -4.02 -19.72 -10.73
C LEU A 30 -2.61 -19.40 -11.26
N LYS A 31 -1.58 -19.68 -10.47
CA LYS A 31 -0.20 -19.51 -10.88
C LYS A 31 0.21 -20.44 -12.05
N ILE A 32 -0.26 -21.70 -12.03
CA ILE A 32 -0.02 -22.63 -13.14
C ILE A 32 -0.69 -22.11 -14.42
N LEU A 33 -1.93 -21.63 -14.33
CA LEU A 33 -2.63 -21.04 -15.49
C LEU A 33 -1.88 -19.83 -16.05
N GLU A 34 -1.34 -18.98 -15.20
CA GLU A 34 -0.53 -17.82 -15.62
C GLU A 34 0.70 -18.25 -16.43
N ILE A 35 1.41 -19.30 -15.96
CA ILE A 35 2.57 -19.86 -16.66
C ILE A 35 2.16 -20.41 -18.02
N GLN A 36 1.10 -21.21 -18.07
CA GLN A 36 0.60 -21.79 -19.33
C GLN A 36 0.22 -20.73 -20.37
N ILE A 37 -0.42 -19.64 -19.94
CA ILE A 37 -0.77 -18.54 -20.85
C ILE A 37 0.49 -17.85 -21.39
N ARG A 38 1.51 -17.69 -20.58
CA ARG A 38 2.79 -17.12 -21.01
C ARG A 38 3.54 -18.02 -21.98
N GLU A 39 3.53 -19.33 -21.75
CA GLU A 39 4.11 -20.33 -22.67
C GLU A 39 3.43 -20.27 -24.04
N ILE A 40 2.09 -20.16 -24.07
CA ILE A 40 1.33 -20.04 -25.33
C ILE A 40 1.74 -18.77 -26.11
N ILE A 41 2.06 -17.68 -25.43
CA ILE A 41 2.56 -16.46 -26.10
C ILE A 41 3.91 -16.74 -26.76
N GLU A 42 4.83 -17.36 -26.03
CA GLU A 42 6.16 -17.68 -26.57
C GLU A 42 6.07 -18.57 -27.81
N GLU A 43 5.23 -19.61 -27.76
CA GLU A 43 4.99 -20.51 -28.88
C GLU A 43 4.27 -19.85 -30.08
N SER A 44 3.54 -18.76 -29.81
CA SER A 44 2.73 -18.09 -30.83
C SER A 44 3.46 -16.95 -31.55
N LYS A 45 4.71 -16.66 -31.22
CA LYS A 45 5.47 -15.51 -31.78
C LYS A 45 5.57 -15.52 -33.31
N GLU A 46 5.60 -16.69 -33.92
CA GLU A 46 5.72 -16.84 -35.37
C GLU A 46 4.39 -16.66 -36.13
N ASN A 47 3.25 -16.66 -35.40
CA ASN A 47 1.92 -16.56 -36.02
C ASN A 47 1.15 -15.38 -35.43
N ALA A 48 1.00 -14.30 -36.21
CA ALA A 48 0.37 -13.07 -35.76
C ALA A 48 -1.06 -13.24 -35.21
N GLN A 49 -1.90 -14.08 -35.83
CA GLN A 49 -3.27 -14.32 -35.35
C GLN A 49 -3.31 -15.08 -34.03
N ARG A 50 -2.41 -16.07 -33.85
CA ARG A 50 -2.30 -16.81 -32.60
C ARG A 50 -1.75 -15.93 -31.50
N LEU A 51 -0.77 -15.09 -31.79
CA LEU A 51 -0.19 -14.15 -30.86
C LEU A 51 -1.22 -13.10 -30.39
N GLU A 52 -2.04 -12.57 -31.29
CA GLU A 52 -3.11 -11.64 -30.94
C GLU A 52 -4.12 -12.27 -29.98
N LYS A 53 -4.55 -13.50 -30.28
CA LYS A 53 -5.45 -14.26 -29.40
C LYS A 53 -4.83 -14.53 -28.03
N ALA A 54 -3.56 -14.95 -27.99
CA ALA A 54 -2.84 -15.20 -26.74
C ALA A 54 -2.73 -13.94 -25.90
N ASN A 55 -2.41 -12.80 -26.52
CA ASN A 55 -2.37 -11.50 -25.84
C ASN A 55 -3.74 -11.07 -25.29
N ALA A 56 -4.83 -11.32 -26.04
CA ALA A 56 -6.18 -11.07 -25.56
C ALA A 56 -6.53 -11.96 -24.34
N ASP A 57 -6.08 -13.21 -24.32
CA ASP A 57 -6.32 -14.10 -23.19
C ASP A 57 -5.49 -13.72 -21.96
N VAL A 58 -4.27 -13.19 -22.12
CA VAL A 58 -3.48 -12.58 -21.01
C VAL A 58 -4.21 -11.39 -20.40
N ARG A 59 -4.72 -10.48 -21.23
CA ARG A 59 -5.46 -9.30 -20.72
C ARG A 59 -6.69 -9.77 -19.93
N LYS A 60 -7.49 -10.68 -20.48
CA LYS A 60 -8.65 -11.25 -19.78
C LYS A 60 -8.27 -11.92 -18.46
N PHE A 61 -7.16 -12.69 -18.45
CA PHE A 61 -6.65 -13.32 -17.25
C PHE A 61 -6.27 -12.28 -16.19
N SER A 62 -5.50 -11.26 -16.57
CA SER A 62 -5.05 -10.19 -15.67
C SER A 62 -6.23 -9.41 -15.08
N ASP A 63 -7.20 -9.06 -15.91
CA ASP A 63 -8.40 -8.33 -15.49
C ASP A 63 -9.23 -9.15 -14.48
N MET A 64 -9.50 -10.43 -14.79
CA MET A 64 -10.25 -11.30 -13.90
C MET A 64 -9.51 -11.59 -12.60
N LYS A 65 -8.19 -11.79 -12.65
CA LYS A 65 -7.33 -11.99 -11.47
C LYS A 65 -7.39 -10.77 -10.56
N LEU A 66 -7.24 -9.59 -11.14
CA LEU A 66 -7.29 -8.33 -10.39
C LEU A 66 -8.67 -8.05 -9.80
N GLU A 67 -9.73 -8.26 -10.57
CA GLU A 67 -11.11 -8.11 -10.11
C GLU A 67 -11.43 -9.04 -8.94
N LEU A 68 -11.06 -10.32 -9.06
CA LEU A 68 -11.24 -11.29 -7.98
C LEU A 68 -10.49 -10.86 -6.71
N HIS A 69 -9.23 -10.44 -6.87
CA HIS A 69 -8.40 -10.00 -5.77
C HIS A 69 -9.02 -8.80 -5.05
N LYS A 70 -9.38 -7.74 -5.78
CA LYS A 70 -10.02 -6.54 -5.22
C LYS A 70 -11.32 -6.84 -4.46
N ASN A 71 -12.16 -7.72 -5.01
CA ASN A 71 -13.40 -8.10 -4.35
C ASN A 71 -13.15 -8.87 -3.05
N ARG A 72 -12.19 -9.78 -3.04
CA ARG A 72 -11.83 -10.52 -1.83
C ARG A 72 -11.15 -9.64 -0.79
N GLU A 73 -10.22 -8.81 -1.20
CA GLU A 73 -9.52 -7.85 -0.34
C GLU A 73 -10.50 -6.93 0.40
N ARG A 74 -11.47 -6.36 -0.33
CA ARG A 74 -12.53 -5.55 0.31
C ARG A 74 -13.29 -6.33 1.37
N LYS A 75 -13.73 -7.56 1.06
CA LYS A 75 -14.48 -8.39 2.00
C LYS A 75 -13.65 -8.83 3.20
N LEU A 76 -12.36 -9.13 3.00
CA LEU A 76 -11.44 -9.43 4.09
C LEU A 76 -11.24 -8.20 5.01
N THR A 77 -11.18 -7.00 4.43
CA THR A 77 -11.11 -5.77 5.21
C THR A 77 -12.39 -5.54 6.03
N ASP A 78 -13.55 -5.82 5.46
CA ASP A 78 -14.82 -5.73 6.18
C ASP A 78 -14.88 -6.75 7.33
N LEU A 79 -14.46 -8.00 7.11
CA LEU A 79 -14.34 -9.03 8.15
C LEU A 79 -13.37 -8.63 9.27
N ALA A 80 -12.22 -8.01 8.93
CA ALA A 80 -11.27 -7.52 9.92
C ALA A 80 -11.90 -6.44 10.81
N ARG A 81 -12.65 -5.50 10.21
CA ARG A 81 -13.38 -4.46 10.95
C ARG A 81 -14.43 -5.05 11.88
N GLU A 82 -15.25 -5.99 11.39
CA GLU A 82 -16.25 -6.67 12.19
C GLU A 82 -15.61 -7.37 13.41
N LYS A 83 -14.50 -8.08 13.18
CA LYS A 83 -13.76 -8.79 14.22
C LYS A 83 -13.21 -7.84 15.29
N VAL A 84 -12.56 -6.75 14.88
CA VAL A 84 -12.00 -5.76 15.82
C VAL A 84 -13.09 -4.98 16.55
N ASN A 85 -14.32 -4.90 15.99
CA ASN A 85 -15.49 -4.35 16.68
C ASN A 85 -16.11 -5.30 17.72
N GLY A 86 -15.49 -6.44 17.98
CA GLY A 86 -16.02 -7.44 18.92
C GLY A 86 -17.15 -8.29 18.35
N GLN A 87 -17.42 -8.22 17.05
CA GLN A 87 -18.36 -9.09 16.38
C GLN A 87 -17.72 -10.45 16.09
N ASN A 88 -18.55 -11.46 15.85
CA ASN A 88 -18.08 -12.80 15.48
C ASN A 88 -18.44 -13.11 14.01
N PRO A 89 -17.69 -12.55 13.04
CA PRO A 89 -17.97 -12.76 11.63
C PRO A 89 -17.69 -14.21 11.21
N ASN A 90 -18.42 -14.67 10.19
CA ASN A 90 -18.18 -16.00 9.62
C ASN A 90 -16.87 -16.04 8.82
N MET A 91 -15.89 -16.79 9.30
CA MET A 91 -14.56 -16.95 8.73
C MET A 91 -14.39 -18.20 7.84
N GLU A 92 -15.43 -19.02 7.66
CA GLU A 92 -15.33 -20.33 7.00
C GLU A 92 -14.78 -20.27 5.57
N ASN A 93 -15.01 -19.18 4.86
CA ASN A 93 -14.59 -19.01 3.46
C ASN A 93 -13.28 -18.22 3.29
N VAL A 94 -12.60 -17.89 4.39
CA VAL A 94 -11.25 -17.31 4.32
C VAL A 94 -10.28 -18.40 3.86
N HIS A 95 -9.56 -18.13 2.78
CA HIS A 95 -8.59 -19.07 2.26
C HIS A 95 -7.32 -19.07 3.12
N GLN A 96 -6.64 -20.21 3.23
CA GLN A 96 -5.43 -20.33 4.05
C GLN A 96 -4.37 -19.27 3.72
N ASN A 97 -4.17 -18.95 2.45
CA ASN A 97 -3.23 -17.92 1.99
C ASN A 97 -3.67 -16.47 2.35
N GLU A 98 -4.89 -16.28 2.81
CA GLU A 98 -5.45 -14.97 3.17
C GLU A 98 -5.46 -14.75 4.69
N ASN A 99 -5.24 -15.79 5.48
CA ASN A 99 -5.28 -15.70 6.94
C ASN A 99 -4.25 -14.72 7.50
N GLU A 100 -3.03 -14.74 6.99
CA GLU A 100 -1.96 -13.85 7.43
C GLU A 100 -2.32 -12.38 7.15
N TYR A 101 -2.86 -12.11 5.98
CA TYR A 101 -3.35 -10.79 5.61
C TYR A 101 -4.47 -10.31 6.54
N LEU A 102 -5.45 -11.16 6.83
CA LEU A 102 -6.56 -10.85 7.73
C LEU A 102 -6.08 -10.56 9.16
N ILE A 103 -5.16 -11.36 9.69
CA ILE A 103 -4.57 -11.15 11.02
C ILE A 103 -3.81 -9.83 11.07
N SER A 104 -3.02 -9.54 10.04
CA SER A 104 -2.26 -8.28 9.92
C SER A 104 -3.18 -7.07 9.87
N LEU A 105 -4.29 -7.14 9.13
CA LEU A 105 -5.30 -6.08 9.09
C LEU A 105 -5.93 -5.83 10.47
N CYS A 106 -6.31 -6.88 11.20
CA CYS A 106 -6.83 -6.73 12.56
C CYS A 106 -5.83 -6.00 13.45
N ALA A 107 -4.57 -6.44 13.46
CA ALA A 107 -3.52 -5.83 14.26
C ALA A 107 -3.27 -4.35 13.91
N VAL A 108 -3.29 -4.00 12.62
CA VAL A 108 -3.14 -2.61 12.17
C VAL A 108 -4.31 -1.75 12.64
N ILE A 109 -5.55 -2.24 12.53
CA ILE A 109 -6.75 -1.51 12.97
C ILE A 109 -6.72 -1.31 14.50
N GLU A 110 -6.40 -2.36 15.27
CA GLU A 110 -6.29 -2.31 16.74
C GLU A 110 -5.21 -1.30 17.17
N LYS A 111 -4.02 -1.39 16.57
CA LYS A 111 -2.92 -0.45 16.84
C LYS A 111 -3.30 0.99 16.52
N HIS A 112 -3.96 1.22 15.38
CA HIS A 112 -4.41 2.55 15.02
C HIS A 112 -5.40 3.12 16.04
N ARG A 113 -6.39 2.32 16.48
CA ARG A 113 -7.37 2.72 17.48
C ARG A 113 -6.72 3.02 18.83
N ALA A 114 -5.82 2.14 19.29
CA ALA A 114 -5.08 2.35 20.53
C ALA A 114 -4.28 3.67 20.50
N ASN A 115 -3.68 4.00 19.36
CA ASN A 115 -2.86 5.20 19.23
C ASN A 115 -3.66 6.50 18.99
N THR A 116 -4.94 6.41 18.65
CA THR A 116 -5.74 7.58 18.27
C THR A 116 -6.90 7.83 19.22
N LEU A 117 -7.93 6.98 19.15
CA LEU A 117 -9.22 7.24 19.79
C LEU A 117 -9.39 6.54 21.14
N LEU A 118 -8.73 5.40 21.32
CA LEU A 118 -8.86 4.56 22.50
C LEU A 118 -7.59 4.60 23.36
N ASN A 119 -6.85 5.68 23.29
CA ASN A 119 -5.60 5.83 23.99
C ASN A 119 -5.89 5.97 25.49
N GLU A 120 -5.97 4.84 26.19
CA GLU A 120 -5.97 4.75 27.65
C GLU A 120 -4.55 4.76 28.24
N LEU A 121 -3.55 5.19 27.45
CA LEU A 121 -2.23 5.41 27.99
C LEU A 121 -2.38 6.46 29.10
N PRO A 122 -1.85 6.21 30.32
CA PRO A 122 -1.79 7.25 31.33
C PRO A 122 -1.16 8.46 30.67
N ILE A 123 -1.81 9.59 30.79
CA ILE A 123 -1.22 10.88 30.40
C ILE A 123 -0.03 11.00 31.33
N ASP A 124 1.15 10.54 30.86
CA ASP A 124 2.39 10.94 31.48
C ASP A 124 2.36 12.46 31.44
N SER A 125 2.21 13.03 32.61
CA SER A 125 2.07 14.48 32.86
C SER A 125 3.31 15.31 32.47
N ASP A 126 4.19 14.73 31.66
CA ASP A 126 5.41 15.31 31.13
C ASP A 126 5.40 15.59 29.61
N ILE A 127 4.22 15.61 28.98
CA ILE A 127 4.12 16.25 27.68
C ILE A 127 4.04 17.75 27.94
N PRO A 128 5.08 18.56 27.64
CA PRO A 128 4.97 20.00 27.75
C PRO A 128 3.82 20.43 26.82
N VAL A 129 2.77 20.98 27.44
CA VAL A 129 1.75 21.71 26.72
C VAL A 129 2.50 22.82 25.98
N LEU A 130 2.61 22.65 24.65
CA LEU A 130 3.09 23.74 23.80
C LEU A 130 2.03 24.84 23.86
N GLU A 131 2.13 25.70 24.88
CA GLU A 131 1.46 26.99 24.83
C GLU A 131 1.94 27.69 23.57
N GLU A 132 0.99 28.06 22.72
CA GLU A 132 1.23 28.97 21.60
C GLU A 132 1.77 30.29 22.12
N LYS A 133 3.07 30.38 22.38
CA LYS A 133 3.77 31.63 22.53
C LYS A 133 4.20 32.11 21.16
N MET A 134 3.62 33.23 20.78
CA MET A 134 4.11 34.08 19.69
C MET A 134 5.63 34.16 19.76
N ILE A 135 6.32 33.67 18.76
CA ILE A 135 7.79 33.64 18.67
C ILE A 135 8.24 34.91 17.98
N GLU A 136 8.85 35.80 18.79
CA GLU A 136 9.85 36.72 18.26
C GLU A 136 11.17 35.97 18.02
N PRO A 137 11.98 36.39 17.05
CA PRO A 137 13.08 35.58 16.53
C PRO A 137 14.34 35.71 17.35
N GLU A 138 14.83 34.62 17.95
CA GLU A 138 16.21 34.57 18.43
C GLU A 138 16.96 33.32 17.95
N GLU A 139 18.26 33.54 17.73
CA GLU A 139 19.25 32.70 17.05
C GLU A 139 19.71 31.46 17.83
N LYS A 140 20.07 30.42 17.06
CA LYS A 140 21.09 29.38 17.31
C LYS A 140 20.96 28.42 18.49
N ALA A 141 20.71 27.14 18.18
CA ALA A 141 21.52 26.03 18.74
C ALA A 141 21.28 24.73 17.98
N THR A 142 22.33 24.13 17.53
CA THR A 142 22.49 22.82 16.92
C THR A 142 22.10 21.71 17.88
N THR A 143 21.15 20.85 17.49
CA THR A 143 20.96 19.56 18.16
C THR A 143 20.87 18.44 17.13
N LYS A 144 21.79 17.49 17.23
CA LYS A 144 21.89 16.26 16.46
C LYS A 144 20.65 15.39 16.71
N ILE A 145 19.97 14.98 15.63
CA ILE A 145 18.98 13.91 15.66
C ILE A 145 19.48 12.82 14.72
N GLU A 146 19.61 11.61 15.25
CA GLU A 146 20.05 10.41 14.54
C GLU A 146 19.06 9.99 13.41
N PRO A 147 19.55 9.38 12.31
CA PRO A 147 18.78 9.20 11.09
C PRO A 147 17.98 7.90 11.11
N GLN A 148 16.66 7.99 10.98
CA GLN A 148 15.88 6.92 10.41
C GLN A 148 16.00 6.98 8.88
N ASN A 149 16.48 5.91 8.31
CA ASN A 149 16.78 5.56 6.94
C ASN A 149 15.80 6.10 5.89
N LYS A 150 15.91 7.39 5.57
CA LYS A 150 15.44 8.01 4.33
C LYS A 150 16.69 8.63 3.71
N GLU A 151 16.96 8.31 2.45
CA GLU A 151 18.11 8.85 1.72
C GLU A 151 17.99 10.38 1.63
N TYR A 152 18.66 11.07 2.53
CA TYR A 152 18.84 12.53 2.51
C TYR A 152 20.23 12.84 1.99
N ILE A 153 20.34 13.86 1.18
CA ILE A 153 21.61 14.40 0.72
C ILE A 153 21.80 15.82 1.24
N GLU A 154 23.04 16.16 1.57
CA GLU A 154 23.42 17.53 1.91
C GLU A 154 23.73 18.28 0.62
N ILE A 155 23.06 19.40 0.41
CA ILE A 155 23.28 20.29 -0.73
C ILE A 155 23.68 21.69 -0.24
N LYS A 156 24.53 22.35 -1.00
CA LYS A 156 24.81 23.77 -0.85
C LYS A 156 23.97 24.56 -1.85
N VAL A 157 23.15 25.45 -1.35
CA VAL A 157 22.28 26.31 -2.17
C VAL A 157 23.11 27.46 -2.75
N LEU A 158 23.10 27.62 -4.08
CA LEU A 158 23.88 28.65 -4.77
C LEU A 158 23.10 29.96 -4.97
N GLU A 159 21.78 29.89 -5.07
CA GLU A 159 20.88 31.03 -5.28
C GLU A 159 19.66 30.93 -4.38
N ASP A 160 19.02 32.08 -4.08
CA ASP A 160 17.80 32.11 -3.29
C ASP A 160 16.64 31.47 -4.04
N LEU A 161 15.99 30.47 -3.44
CA LEU A 161 14.81 29.83 -4.00
C LEU A 161 13.54 30.28 -3.29
N PRO A 162 12.45 30.53 -4.01
CA PRO A 162 11.14 30.79 -3.39
C PRO A 162 10.72 29.61 -2.54
N THR A 163 9.94 29.86 -1.48
CA THR A 163 9.40 28.81 -0.63
C THR A 163 8.53 27.86 -1.45
N PHE A 164 8.84 26.57 -1.40
CA PHE A 164 8.08 25.53 -2.07
C PHE A 164 7.73 24.39 -1.13
N THR A 165 6.67 23.64 -1.44
CA THR A 165 6.24 22.48 -0.66
C THR A 165 6.73 21.20 -1.31
N GLY A 166 7.46 20.37 -0.59
CA GLY A 166 7.92 19.06 -1.04
C GLY A 166 6.79 18.01 -1.06
N MET A 167 7.03 16.87 -1.68
CA MET A 167 6.10 15.74 -1.71
C MET A 167 5.84 15.12 -0.31
N ASP A 168 6.66 15.45 0.67
CA ASP A 168 6.50 15.10 2.07
C ASP A 168 5.62 16.10 2.85
N ALA A 169 4.94 16.99 2.15
CA ALA A 169 4.11 18.07 2.69
C ALA A 169 4.85 19.06 3.61
N LYS A 170 6.20 19.13 3.52
CA LYS A 170 7.01 20.13 4.21
C LYS A 170 7.32 21.32 3.33
N ASN A 171 7.34 22.50 3.91
CA ASN A 171 7.74 23.72 3.23
C ASN A 171 9.25 23.91 3.34
N TYR A 172 9.90 24.13 2.21
CA TYR A 172 11.33 24.38 2.09
C TYR A 172 11.55 25.84 1.71
N SER A 173 12.36 26.55 2.52
CA SER A 173 12.84 27.91 2.23
C SER A 173 14.35 27.86 2.21
N LEU A 174 14.93 27.94 1.01
CA LEU A 174 16.35 27.74 0.77
C LEU A 174 16.97 29.08 0.36
N LYS A 175 17.98 29.54 1.13
CA LYS A 175 18.70 30.77 0.86
C LYS A 175 20.11 30.48 0.32
N SER A 176 20.63 31.39 -0.46
CA SER A 176 21.98 31.32 -0.99
C SER A 176 23.02 31.13 0.13
N ASN A 177 23.96 30.21 -0.10
CA ASN A 177 25.00 29.73 0.83
C ASN A 177 24.55 28.86 2.00
N ASP A 178 23.27 28.47 2.09
CA ASP A 178 22.83 27.52 3.11
C ASP A 178 23.29 26.09 2.74
N ILE A 179 23.67 25.31 3.75
CA ILE A 179 23.90 23.87 3.63
C ILE A 179 22.69 23.18 4.26
N VAL A 180 21.89 22.51 3.44
CA VAL A 180 20.61 21.92 3.88
C VAL A 180 20.56 20.45 3.48
N SER A 181 20.06 19.62 4.40
CA SER A 181 19.78 18.20 4.14
C SER A 181 18.36 18.06 3.56
N ILE A 182 18.27 17.63 2.31
CA ILE A 182 17.00 17.43 1.62
C ILE A 182 16.83 15.96 1.19
N PRO A 183 15.59 15.46 1.08
CA PRO A 183 15.34 14.15 0.50
C PRO A 183 15.86 14.05 -0.93
N ILE A 184 16.46 12.92 -1.29
CA ILE A 184 17.12 12.71 -2.58
C ILE A 184 16.23 12.99 -3.79
N TYR A 185 14.92 12.76 -3.68
CA TYR A 185 13.97 13.00 -4.76
C TYR A 185 13.79 14.50 -5.09
N LEU A 186 14.07 15.41 -4.14
CA LEU A 186 14.01 16.86 -4.39
C LEU A 186 15.23 17.36 -5.17
N SER A 187 16.36 16.67 -5.11
CA SER A 187 17.56 17.03 -5.85
C SER A 187 17.46 16.73 -7.33
N LEU A 188 16.56 15.79 -7.73
CA LEU A 188 16.39 15.38 -9.12
C LEU A 188 15.42 16.26 -9.94
N ILE A 189 14.65 17.14 -9.26
CA ILE A 189 13.60 17.94 -9.92
C ILE A 189 14.10 19.31 -10.39
N HIS A 190 15.28 19.75 -9.93
CA HIS A 190 15.82 21.09 -10.16
C HIS A 190 17.22 21.09 -10.83
N ILE A 191 17.49 20.10 -11.70
CA ILE A 191 18.65 20.15 -12.60
C ILE A 191 18.17 20.43 -14.01
#